data_5b9fe243ca2fa30da6b2c3290f39f2fc
#
_entry.id   5b9fe243ca2fa30da6b2c3290f39f2fc
#
_cell.length_a   1.000
_cell.length_b   1.000
_cell.length_c   1.000
_cell.angle_alpha   90.00
_cell.angle_beta   90.00
_cell.angle_gamma   90.00
#
_symmetry.space_group_name_H-M   'P 1'
#
loop_
_entity.id
_entity.type
_entity.pdbx_description
1 polymer ?
#
loop_
_entity_poly.entity_id
_entity_poly.type
_entity_poly.pdbx_seq_one_letter_code
_entity_poly.pdbx_strand_id
1 'polypeptide(L)'
;MNRTRIAMLVFMFALVTAFAAAASAMPSTGTLEICGGYAKSSTEAASPFSTDSPSGGLSFGAGYFRNLAPKTAWGIEASMDNLGSLDWNDGTDNHKSSVKMFRVTPELRMNFGAMVGPSFCAQAGAGYYSGSFKDEDTTLGTNASTSDGKFGFNFGAGVGFPMGPKTKLNIMGMYHSVSTTGQSTKYMGVRAGIGIGM
;
A
#
# COMPACT_ATOMS: atom_id res chain seq x y z
N MET A 1 20.31 1.59 16.18
CA MET A 1 18.90 1.27 15.86
C MET A 1 18.06 1.63 17.07
N ASN A 2 17.02 2.45 16.93
CA ASN A 2 16.28 3.02 18.06
C ASN A 2 15.42 1.92 18.73
N ARG A 3 15.38 1.84 20.08
CA ARG A 3 14.66 0.81 20.87
C ARG A 3 13.18 0.69 20.46
N THR A 4 12.56 1.81 20.09
CA THR A 4 11.18 1.85 19.61
C THR A 4 11.00 1.10 18.27
N ARG A 5 11.97 1.17 17.36
CA ARG A 5 11.93 0.44 16.07
C ARG A 5 12.06 -1.06 16.26
N ILE A 6 12.91 -1.50 17.22
CA ILE A 6 13.06 -2.92 17.56
C ILE A 6 11.76 -3.44 18.19
N ALA A 7 11.19 -2.73 19.15
CA ALA A 7 9.94 -3.12 19.79
C ALA A 7 8.78 -3.24 18.78
N MET A 8 8.70 -2.33 17.81
CA MET A 8 7.69 -2.33 16.76
C MET A 8 7.87 -3.50 15.80
N LEU A 9 9.12 -3.83 15.41
CA LEU A 9 9.43 -5.00 14.58
C LEU A 9 9.10 -6.32 15.31
N VAL A 10 9.45 -6.42 16.60
CA VAL A 10 9.13 -7.60 17.43
C VAL A 10 7.61 -7.74 17.59
N PHE A 11 6.90 -6.66 17.81
CA PHE A 11 5.43 -6.68 17.91
C PHE A 11 4.78 -7.10 16.58
N MET A 12 5.24 -6.58 15.44
CA MET A 12 4.75 -6.99 14.13
C MET A 12 5.07 -8.46 13.84
N PHE A 13 6.28 -8.92 14.21
CA PHE A 13 6.65 -10.32 14.02
C PHE A 13 5.81 -11.25 14.93
N ALA A 14 5.56 -10.86 16.19
CA ALA A 14 4.68 -11.58 17.10
C ALA A 14 3.23 -11.60 16.60
N LEU A 15 2.74 -10.50 16.03
CA LEU A 15 1.41 -10.42 15.43
C LEU A 15 1.31 -11.37 14.23
N VAL A 16 2.29 -11.35 13.33
CA VAL A 16 2.34 -12.24 12.15
C VAL A 16 2.41 -13.70 12.55
N THR A 17 3.22 -14.05 13.58
CA THR A 17 3.34 -15.44 14.06
C THR A 17 2.08 -15.90 14.81
N ALA A 18 1.44 -15.06 15.60
CA ALA A 18 0.16 -15.37 16.24
C ALA A 18 -0.95 -15.61 15.21
N PHE A 19 -1.00 -14.80 14.15
CA PHE A 19 -1.93 -14.99 13.04
C PHE A 19 -1.61 -16.23 12.20
N ALA A 20 -0.33 -16.55 11.98
CA ALA A 20 0.07 -17.78 11.28
C ALA A 20 -0.30 -19.03 12.07
N ALA A 21 -0.15 -19.02 13.41
CA ALA A 21 -0.55 -20.13 14.28
C ALA A 21 -2.07 -20.33 14.31
N ALA A 22 -2.86 -19.26 14.38
CA ALA A 22 -4.32 -19.34 14.26
C ALA A 22 -4.77 -19.83 12.86
N ALA A 23 -3.96 -19.58 11.83
CA ALA A 23 -4.20 -20.00 10.45
C ALA A 23 -4.05 -21.51 10.26
N SER A 24 -3.23 -22.21 11.00
CA SER A 24 -2.98 -23.64 10.84
C SER A 24 -4.06 -24.55 11.40
N ALA A 25 -5.02 -24.04 12.18
CA ALA A 25 -6.02 -24.82 12.88
C ALA A 25 -7.35 -25.06 12.11
N MET A 26 -7.54 -24.51 10.90
CA MET A 26 -8.79 -24.68 10.16
C MET A 26 -8.50 -25.06 8.68
N PRO A 27 -9.37 -25.89 8.04
CA PRO A 27 -9.29 -26.15 6.61
C PRO A 27 -9.54 -24.82 5.88
N SER A 28 -8.49 -24.25 5.30
CA SER A 28 -8.54 -22.90 4.78
C SER A 28 -8.38 -22.85 3.28
N THR A 29 -9.38 -22.33 2.63
CA THR A 29 -9.23 -21.77 1.30
C THR A 29 -8.58 -20.41 1.44
N GLY A 30 -7.29 -20.31 1.16
CA GLY A 30 -6.55 -19.05 1.07
C GLY A 30 -6.49 -18.55 -0.36
N THR A 31 -6.21 -17.29 -0.52
CA THR A 31 -5.96 -16.66 -1.84
C THR A 31 -4.65 -15.89 -1.76
N LEU A 32 -3.70 -16.26 -2.59
CA LEU A 32 -2.51 -15.44 -2.86
C LEU A 32 -2.87 -14.45 -3.96
N GLU A 33 -2.66 -13.17 -3.72
CA GLU A 33 -2.91 -12.12 -4.69
C GLU A 33 -1.61 -11.37 -5.00
N ILE A 34 -1.34 -11.16 -6.29
CA ILE A 34 -0.27 -10.30 -6.77
C ILE A 34 -0.92 -9.16 -7.54
N CYS A 35 -0.56 -7.94 -7.23
CA CYS A 35 -1.16 -6.76 -7.84
C CYS A 35 -0.11 -5.77 -8.34
N GLY A 36 -0.50 -5.03 -9.37
CA GLY A 36 0.22 -3.89 -9.89
C GLY A 36 -0.74 -2.76 -10.22
N GLY A 37 -0.25 -1.54 -10.22
CA GLY A 37 -1.11 -0.39 -10.44
C GLY A 37 -0.36 0.92 -10.53
N TYR A 38 -1.09 1.98 -10.26
CA TYR A 38 -0.61 3.35 -10.26
C TYR A 38 -1.06 4.04 -8.98
N ALA A 39 -0.14 4.76 -8.34
CA ALA A 39 -0.41 5.53 -7.13
C ALA A 39 0.02 6.98 -7.31
N LYS A 40 -0.74 7.91 -6.73
CA LYS A 40 -0.46 9.35 -6.78
C LYS A 40 -0.71 9.96 -5.41
N SER A 41 0.20 10.82 -4.96
CA SER A 41 -0.02 11.64 -3.77
C SER A 41 -1.17 12.62 -4.02
N SER A 42 -2.05 12.73 -3.03
CA SER A 42 -3.09 13.78 -2.97
C SER A 42 -2.71 14.91 -2.02
N THR A 43 -1.59 14.78 -1.31
CA THR A 43 -1.02 15.85 -0.51
C THR A 43 -0.19 16.71 -1.45
N GLU A 44 -0.51 17.97 -1.56
CA GLU A 44 0.33 18.94 -2.23
C GLU A 44 1.70 18.91 -1.53
N ALA A 45 2.76 18.66 -2.29
CA ALA A 45 4.09 18.80 -1.76
C ALA A 45 4.24 20.27 -1.40
N ALA A 46 4.32 20.58 -0.11
CA ALA A 46 4.52 21.94 0.36
C ALA A 46 5.96 22.37 0.09
N SER A 47 6.29 22.53 -1.18
CA SER A 47 7.45 23.31 -1.58
C SER A 47 6.99 24.75 -1.72
N PRO A 48 7.62 25.71 -1.04
CA PRO A 48 7.30 27.12 -1.20
C PRO A 48 7.56 27.62 -2.64
N PHE A 49 8.18 26.82 -3.47
CA PHE A 49 8.60 27.18 -4.84
C PHE A 49 7.86 26.42 -5.95
N SER A 50 6.98 25.47 -5.63
CA SER A 50 6.21 24.73 -6.63
C SER A 50 4.77 24.52 -6.20
N THR A 51 3.85 24.82 -7.11
CA THR A 51 2.41 24.52 -7.02
C THR A 51 2.05 23.19 -7.66
N ASP A 52 3.03 22.45 -8.18
CA ASP A 52 2.79 21.25 -8.95
C ASP A 52 2.61 20.04 -8.02
N SER A 53 1.65 19.20 -8.37
CA SER A 53 1.43 17.93 -7.69
C SER A 53 2.38 16.85 -8.26
N PRO A 54 2.88 15.92 -7.43
CA PRO A 54 3.70 14.82 -7.92
C PRO A 54 3.02 14.06 -9.06
N SER A 55 3.82 13.62 -10.02
CA SER A 55 3.33 12.96 -11.25
C SER A 55 2.63 11.62 -11.00
N GLY A 56 2.85 11.01 -9.82
CA GLY A 56 2.43 9.65 -9.52
C GLY A 56 3.35 8.59 -10.14
N GLY A 57 3.17 7.34 -9.79
CA GLY A 57 4.03 6.28 -10.27
C GLY A 57 3.47 4.88 -10.09
N LEU A 58 4.27 3.88 -10.46
CA LEU A 58 3.87 2.48 -10.42
C LEU A 58 3.80 1.96 -8.98
N SER A 59 2.83 1.10 -8.74
CA SER A 59 2.60 0.40 -7.49
C SER A 59 2.63 -1.10 -7.74
N PHE A 60 3.29 -1.85 -6.85
CA PHE A 60 3.34 -3.31 -6.87
C PHE A 60 3.11 -3.85 -5.47
N GLY A 61 2.40 -4.96 -5.38
CA GLY A 61 2.13 -5.59 -4.11
C GLY A 61 1.79 -7.07 -4.22
N ALA A 62 1.84 -7.71 -3.06
CA ALA A 62 1.37 -9.07 -2.89
C ALA A 62 0.65 -9.19 -1.55
N GLY A 63 -0.37 -10.03 -1.48
CA GLY A 63 -1.12 -10.29 -0.27
C GLY A 63 -1.60 -11.72 -0.19
N TYR A 64 -1.74 -12.20 1.03
CA TYR A 64 -2.38 -13.47 1.32
C TYR A 64 -3.66 -13.21 2.11
N PHE A 65 -4.77 -13.70 1.57
CA PHE A 65 -6.11 -13.53 2.14
C PHE A 65 -6.71 -14.88 2.47
N ARG A 66 -7.29 -15.00 3.63
CA ARG A 66 -7.99 -16.18 4.11
C ARG A 66 -9.48 -15.87 4.29
N ASN A 67 -10.34 -16.76 3.81
CA ASN A 67 -11.77 -16.61 4.00
C ASN A 67 -12.14 -16.92 5.46
N LEU A 68 -12.74 -15.94 6.13
CA LEU A 68 -13.36 -16.09 7.46
C LEU A 68 -14.82 -16.54 7.34
N ALA A 69 -15.48 -16.09 6.27
CA ALA A 69 -16.86 -16.39 5.94
C ALA A 69 -17.03 -16.34 4.42
N PRO A 70 -18.14 -16.80 3.86
CA PRO A 70 -18.35 -16.84 2.41
C PRO A 70 -18.13 -15.50 1.68
N LYS A 71 -18.32 -14.38 2.38
CA LYS A 71 -18.19 -13.05 1.82
C LYS A 71 -17.12 -12.18 2.50
N THR A 72 -16.40 -12.73 3.47
CA THR A 72 -15.44 -11.97 4.27
C THR A 72 -14.12 -12.70 4.28
N ALA A 73 -13.05 -12.00 3.95
CA ALA A 73 -11.68 -12.48 4.05
C ALA A 73 -10.84 -11.49 4.86
N TRP A 74 -9.87 -12.01 5.57
CA TRP A 74 -8.81 -11.21 6.18
C TRP A 74 -7.47 -11.63 5.62
N GLY A 75 -6.50 -10.75 5.64
CA GLY A 75 -5.19 -11.07 5.09
C GLY A 75 -4.12 -10.09 5.52
N ILE A 76 -2.95 -10.30 4.97
CA ILE A 76 -1.82 -9.38 5.09
C ILE A 76 -1.39 -9.01 3.68
N GLU A 77 -1.20 -7.74 3.44
CA GLU A 77 -0.73 -7.22 2.18
C GLU A 77 0.56 -6.42 2.39
N ALA A 78 1.54 -6.65 1.53
CA ALA A 78 2.74 -5.83 1.42
C ALA A 78 2.77 -5.18 0.04
N SER A 79 3.09 -3.89 -0.03
CA SER A 79 3.24 -3.19 -1.31
C SER A 79 4.33 -2.13 -1.27
N MET A 80 4.79 -1.79 -2.48
CA MET A 80 5.66 -0.66 -2.75
C MET A 80 4.95 0.26 -3.74
N ASP A 81 4.65 1.47 -3.28
CA ASP A 81 3.94 2.49 -4.03
C ASP A 81 4.93 3.61 -4.36
N ASN A 82 5.18 3.85 -5.65
CA ASN A 82 5.89 5.03 -6.09
C ASN A 82 4.86 6.16 -6.24
N LEU A 83 4.97 7.19 -5.42
CA LEU A 83 4.03 8.31 -5.41
C LEU A 83 4.39 9.41 -6.42
N GLY A 84 5.45 9.18 -7.20
CA GLY A 84 5.90 10.06 -8.27
C GLY A 84 7.10 10.89 -7.89
N SER A 85 7.46 11.75 -8.80
CA SER A 85 8.52 12.75 -8.64
C SER A 85 7.98 14.14 -8.94
N LEU A 86 8.63 15.10 -8.33
CA LEU A 86 8.43 16.53 -8.56
C LEU A 86 9.76 17.14 -8.96
N ASP A 87 9.79 17.77 -10.11
CA ASP A 87 10.94 18.56 -10.55
C ASP A 87 10.65 20.04 -10.23
N TRP A 88 11.57 20.70 -9.53
CA TRP A 88 11.42 22.11 -9.16
C TRP A 88 12.77 22.83 -9.24
N ASN A 89 12.70 24.15 -9.41
CA ASN A 89 13.87 25.01 -9.52
C ASN A 89 13.76 26.13 -8.48
N ASP A 90 14.81 26.36 -7.71
CA ASP A 90 14.87 27.42 -6.71
C ASP A 90 15.40 28.75 -7.25
N GLY A 91 15.65 28.83 -8.57
CA GLY A 91 16.23 29.98 -9.23
C GLY A 91 17.73 29.85 -9.46
N THR A 92 18.39 28.90 -8.82
CA THR A 92 19.84 28.62 -8.93
C THR A 92 20.06 27.18 -9.41
N ASP A 93 19.37 26.23 -8.78
CA ASP A 93 19.58 24.81 -8.99
C ASP A 93 18.29 24.07 -9.37
N ASN A 94 18.45 22.98 -10.11
CA ASN A 94 17.37 22.08 -10.46
C ASN A 94 17.34 20.92 -9.49
N HIS A 95 16.18 20.70 -8.88
CA HIS A 95 15.94 19.66 -7.89
C HIS A 95 14.93 18.65 -8.42
N LYS A 96 15.15 17.39 -8.08
CA LYS A 96 14.21 16.30 -8.33
C LYS A 96 13.92 15.55 -7.04
N SER A 97 12.70 15.71 -6.55
CA SER A 97 12.24 15.02 -5.36
C SER A 97 11.40 13.82 -5.74
N SER A 98 11.63 12.66 -5.16
CA SER A 98 10.85 11.44 -5.37
C SER A 98 10.40 10.83 -4.06
N VAL A 99 9.16 10.32 -4.04
CA VAL A 99 8.55 9.72 -2.86
C VAL A 99 8.16 8.28 -3.17
N LYS A 100 8.66 7.37 -2.33
CA LYS A 100 8.28 5.95 -2.36
C LYS A 100 7.71 5.56 -1.01
N MET A 101 6.67 4.75 -1.02
CA MET A 101 6.02 4.25 0.19
C MET A 101 6.03 2.72 0.16
N PHE A 102 6.69 2.12 1.14
CA PHE A 102 6.56 0.68 1.42
C PHE A 102 5.55 0.51 2.55
N ARG A 103 4.65 -0.45 2.43
CA ARG A 103 3.68 -0.75 3.49
C ARG A 103 3.51 -2.25 3.72
N VAL A 104 3.16 -2.57 4.96
CA VAL A 104 2.67 -3.89 5.36
C VAL A 104 1.45 -3.67 6.24
N THR A 105 0.31 -4.16 5.77
CA THR A 105 -0.99 -3.93 6.42
C THR A 105 -1.79 -5.21 6.54
N PRO A 106 -2.28 -5.57 7.73
CA PRO A 106 -3.42 -6.45 7.87
C PRO A 106 -4.66 -5.80 7.23
N GLU A 107 -5.42 -6.60 6.51
CA GLU A 107 -6.54 -6.17 5.68
C GLU A 107 -7.79 -6.99 5.96
N LEU A 108 -8.93 -6.34 5.99
CA LEU A 108 -10.24 -6.98 5.94
C LEU A 108 -10.87 -6.70 4.59
N ARG A 109 -11.31 -7.76 3.91
CA ARG A 109 -11.99 -7.65 2.61
C ARG A 109 -13.39 -8.24 2.70
N MET A 110 -14.37 -7.50 2.21
CA MET A 110 -15.75 -7.93 2.07
C MET A 110 -16.12 -8.01 0.60
N ASN A 111 -16.73 -9.11 0.19
CA ASN A 111 -17.18 -9.32 -1.18
C ASN A 111 -18.70 -9.27 -1.23
N PHE A 112 -19.24 -8.51 -2.17
CA PHE A 112 -20.65 -8.32 -2.40
C PHE A 112 -21.02 -8.82 -3.80
N GLY A 113 -22.11 -9.53 -3.93
CA GLY A 113 -22.58 -10.05 -5.21
C GLY A 113 -22.72 -11.56 -5.23
N ALA A 114 -22.92 -12.10 -6.40
CA ALA A 114 -23.10 -13.53 -6.62
C ALA A 114 -21.77 -14.30 -6.52
N MET A 115 -21.83 -15.57 -6.15
CA MET A 115 -20.64 -16.44 -6.16
C MET A 115 -20.11 -16.73 -7.58
N VAL A 116 -20.97 -16.59 -8.56
CA VAL A 116 -20.66 -16.80 -9.98
C VAL A 116 -20.86 -15.47 -10.71
N GLY A 117 -19.81 -14.97 -11.36
CA GLY A 117 -19.84 -13.71 -12.08
C GLY A 117 -19.08 -12.57 -11.38
N PRO A 118 -19.17 -11.35 -11.91
CA PRO A 118 -18.55 -10.17 -11.32
C PRO A 118 -19.03 -9.91 -9.89
N SER A 119 -18.13 -9.55 -9.00
CA SER A 119 -18.42 -9.24 -7.60
C SER A 119 -17.84 -7.88 -7.24
N PHE A 120 -18.57 -7.10 -6.44
CA PHE A 120 -18.00 -5.91 -5.82
C PHE A 120 -17.22 -6.31 -4.56
N CYS A 121 -16.16 -5.58 -4.25
CA CYS A 121 -15.41 -5.78 -3.02
C CYS A 121 -15.12 -4.44 -2.35
N ALA A 122 -15.11 -4.45 -1.02
CA ALA A 122 -14.58 -3.38 -0.20
C ALA A 122 -13.44 -3.95 0.63
N GLN A 123 -12.39 -3.16 0.84
CA GLN A 123 -11.22 -3.54 1.63
C GLN A 123 -10.85 -2.39 2.55
N ALA A 124 -10.42 -2.73 3.76
CA ALA A 124 -9.89 -1.77 4.71
C ALA A 124 -8.77 -2.40 5.51
N GLY A 125 -7.76 -1.62 5.84
CA GLY A 125 -6.63 -2.07 6.62
C GLY A 125 -5.93 -0.95 7.35
N ALA A 126 -5.07 -1.33 8.29
CA ALA A 126 -4.24 -0.39 9.01
C ALA A 126 -2.92 -1.07 9.39
N GLY A 127 -1.80 -0.35 9.34
CA GLY A 127 -0.52 -0.96 9.65
C GLY A 127 0.66 -0.02 9.46
N TYR A 128 1.79 -0.62 9.16
CA TYR A 128 3.06 0.08 9.05
C TYR A 128 3.30 0.57 7.63
N TYR A 129 3.67 1.84 7.54
CA TYR A 129 4.07 2.52 6.32
C TYR A 129 5.47 3.10 6.51
N SER A 130 6.36 2.86 5.57
CA SER A 130 7.70 3.43 5.55
C SER A 130 7.85 4.28 4.29
N GLY A 131 7.86 5.59 4.48
CA GLY A 131 8.12 6.56 3.43
C GLY A 131 9.61 6.73 3.22
N SER A 132 10.06 6.71 1.97
CA SER A 132 11.40 7.12 1.57
C SER A 132 11.26 8.34 0.68
N PHE A 133 11.81 9.44 1.14
CA PHE A 133 11.92 10.68 0.39
C PHE A 133 13.36 10.81 -0.11
N LYS A 134 13.54 10.98 -1.40
CA LYS A 134 14.83 11.24 -2.02
C LYS A 134 14.77 12.59 -2.71
N ASP A 135 15.66 13.47 -2.34
CA ASP A 135 15.90 14.74 -2.99
C ASP A 135 17.25 14.71 -3.68
N GLU A 136 17.28 14.99 -4.96
CA GLU A 136 18.44 14.95 -5.82
C GLU A 136 18.62 16.34 -6.43
N ASP A 137 19.69 16.99 -6.03
CA ASP A 137 20.14 18.21 -6.69
C ASP A 137 20.89 17.81 -7.96
N THR A 138 20.27 18.04 -9.09
CA THR A 138 20.81 17.65 -10.40
C THR A 138 21.93 18.59 -10.88
N THR A 139 22.07 19.76 -10.29
CA THR A 139 23.11 20.74 -10.60
C THR A 139 24.42 20.43 -9.87
N LEU A 140 24.31 20.11 -8.56
CA LEU A 140 25.46 19.83 -7.71
C LEU A 140 25.77 18.34 -7.56
N GLY A 141 24.86 17.45 -8.03
CA GLY A 141 25.01 16.00 -7.92
C GLY A 141 24.92 15.48 -6.49
N THR A 142 24.34 16.26 -5.56
CA THR A 142 24.14 15.86 -4.17
C THR A 142 22.81 15.15 -3.97
N ASN A 143 22.79 14.17 -3.09
CA ASN A 143 21.61 13.36 -2.79
C ASN A 143 21.33 13.38 -1.28
N ALA A 144 20.10 13.79 -0.90
CA ALA A 144 19.59 13.62 0.44
C ALA A 144 18.51 12.55 0.44
N SER A 145 18.56 11.60 1.38
CA SER A 145 17.48 10.62 1.54
C SER A 145 17.08 10.50 3.00
N THR A 146 15.78 10.54 3.24
CA THR A 146 15.21 10.35 4.57
C THR A 146 14.17 9.24 4.49
N SER A 147 14.22 8.30 5.45
CA SER A 147 13.24 7.25 5.59
C SER A 147 12.61 7.33 6.97
N ASP A 148 11.30 7.37 7.02
CA ASP A 148 10.55 7.40 8.28
C ASP A 148 9.39 6.39 8.21
N GLY A 149 9.22 5.64 9.32
CA GLY A 149 8.17 4.66 9.45
C GLY A 149 7.06 5.16 10.35
N LYS A 150 5.84 5.10 9.87
CA LYS A 150 4.65 5.60 10.55
C LYS A 150 3.50 4.60 10.49
N PHE A 151 2.53 4.81 11.33
CA PHE A 151 1.27 4.09 11.28
C PHE A 151 0.32 4.80 10.29
N GLY A 152 -0.41 3.98 9.53
CA GLY A 152 -1.40 4.48 8.59
C GLY A 152 -2.56 3.52 8.42
N PHE A 153 -3.58 3.97 7.71
CA PHE A 153 -4.73 3.16 7.33
C PHE A 153 -5.02 3.32 5.84
N ASN A 154 -5.71 2.33 5.31
CA ASN A 154 -6.21 2.37 3.95
C ASN A 154 -7.65 1.86 3.88
N PHE A 155 -8.35 2.28 2.85
CA PHE A 155 -9.61 1.68 2.45
C PHE A 155 -9.75 1.77 0.93
N GLY A 156 -10.52 0.85 0.39
CA GLY A 156 -10.75 0.82 -1.05
C GLY A 156 -11.98 0.03 -1.42
N ALA A 157 -12.37 0.19 -2.66
CA ALA A 157 -13.46 -0.56 -3.27
C ALA A 157 -13.10 -0.95 -4.70
N GLY A 158 -13.71 -2.01 -5.19
CA GLY A 158 -13.40 -2.50 -6.51
C GLY A 158 -14.34 -3.57 -7.01
N VAL A 159 -13.95 -4.17 -8.12
CA VAL A 159 -14.66 -5.24 -8.78
C VAL A 159 -13.74 -6.43 -8.98
N GLY A 160 -14.31 -7.63 -8.83
CA GLY A 160 -13.58 -8.86 -9.05
C GLY A 160 -14.28 -9.70 -10.13
N PHE A 161 -13.50 -10.22 -11.03
CA PHE A 161 -13.95 -11.04 -12.16
C PHE A 161 -13.37 -12.45 -12.02
N PRO A 162 -14.19 -13.50 -11.89
CA PRO A 162 -13.70 -14.87 -11.90
C PRO A 162 -13.11 -15.18 -13.28
N MET A 163 -11.85 -15.62 -13.29
CA MET A 163 -11.11 -16.01 -14.51
C MET A 163 -11.02 -17.53 -14.66
N GLY A 164 -11.40 -18.26 -13.62
CA GLY A 164 -11.38 -19.72 -13.57
C GLY A 164 -11.79 -20.22 -12.19
N PRO A 165 -11.74 -21.54 -11.95
CA PRO A 165 -12.21 -22.13 -10.68
C PRO A 165 -11.45 -21.63 -9.45
N LYS A 166 -10.19 -21.26 -9.61
CA LYS A 166 -9.30 -20.78 -8.53
C LYS A 166 -8.67 -19.44 -8.81
N THR A 167 -9.02 -18.77 -9.91
CA THR A 167 -8.36 -17.53 -10.33
C THR A 167 -9.37 -16.40 -10.43
N LYS A 168 -9.02 -15.25 -9.86
CA LYS A 168 -9.86 -14.05 -9.87
C LYS A 168 -9.00 -12.83 -10.22
N LEU A 169 -9.47 -11.99 -11.14
CA LEU A 169 -8.94 -10.67 -11.40
C LEU A 169 -9.68 -9.67 -10.51
N ASN A 170 -8.95 -8.88 -9.73
CA ASN A 170 -9.50 -7.80 -8.93
C ASN A 170 -8.99 -6.46 -9.45
N ILE A 171 -9.88 -5.48 -9.61
CA ILE A 171 -9.54 -4.10 -9.94
C ILE A 171 -10.07 -3.23 -8.80
N MET A 172 -9.18 -2.48 -8.15
CA MET A 172 -9.51 -1.74 -6.93
C MET A 172 -8.99 -0.31 -6.97
N GLY A 173 -9.82 0.63 -6.55
CA GLY A 173 -9.37 1.95 -6.13
C GLY A 173 -9.07 1.94 -4.63
N MET A 174 -7.91 2.47 -4.24
CA MET A 174 -7.44 2.50 -2.86
C MET A 174 -7.14 3.93 -2.43
N TYR A 175 -7.47 4.25 -1.20
CA TYR A 175 -7.08 5.48 -0.52
C TYR A 175 -6.24 5.13 0.70
N HIS A 176 -5.17 5.88 0.92
CA HIS A 176 -4.24 5.70 2.02
C HIS A 176 -4.07 7.01 2.78
N SER A 177 -3.98 6.92 4.09
CA SER A 177 -3.67 8.04 4.98
C SER A 177 -2.63 7.59 6.00
N VAL A 178 -1.48 8.25 5.98
CA VAL A 178 -0.32 7.93 6.81
C VAL A 178 -0.10 9.09 7.77
N SER A 179 -0.12 8.84 9.06
CA SER A 179 0.14 9.85 10.09
C SER A 179 1.62 10.21 10.09
N THR A 180 1.94 11.45 9.78
CA THR A 180 3.30 12.00 9.90
C THR A 180 3.35 13.07 11.00
N THR A 181 4.55 13.42 11.47
CA THR A 181 4.69 14.42 12.52
C THR A 181 4.24 15.79 11.98
N GLY A 182 3.08 16.27 12.42
CA GLY A 182 2.52 17.58 12.04
C GLY A 182 1.59 17.59 10.82
N GLN A 183 1.64 16.59 9.94
CA GLN A 183 0.77 16.48 8.76
C GLN A 183 0.50 15.00 8.42
N SER A 184 -0.57 14.73 7.69
CA SER A 184 -0.85 13.39 7.18
C SER A 184 -0.57 13.32 5.69
N THR A 185 0.25 12.35 5.28
CA THR A 185 0.44 12.04 3.87
C THR A 185 -0.75 11.22 3.38
N LYS A 186 -1.43 11.73 2.37
CA LYS A 186 -2.59 11.07 1.75
C LYS A 186 -2.25 10.75 0.30
N TYR A 187 -2.61 9.56 -0.14
CA TYR A 187 -2.45 9.18 -1.54
C TYR A 187 -3.55 8.23 -2.00
N MET A 188 -3.77 8.20 -3.29
CA MET A 188 -4.74 7.33 -3.94
C MET A 188 -4.04 6.48 -4.99
N GLY A 189 -4.61 5.29 -5.24
CA GLY A 189 -4.11 4.41 -6.29
C GLY A 189 -5.23 3.60 -6.92
N VAL A 190 -4.97 3.17 -8.14
CA VAL A 190 -5.78 2.15 -8.82
C VAL A 190 -4.86 0.96 -9.09
N ARG A 191 -5.32 -0.23 -8.77
CA ARG A 191 -4.55 -1.45 -8.95
C ARG A 191 -5.39 -2.56 -9.56
N ALA A 192 -4.74 -3.41 -10.32
CA ALA A 192 -5.27 -4.69 -10.79
C ALA A 192 -4.45 -5.82 -10.18
N GLY A 193 -5.10 -6.87 -9.68
CA GLY A 193 -4.45 -7.99 -9.04
C GLY A 193 -5.04 -9.32 -9.50
N ILE A 194 -4.18 -10.34 -9.58
CA ILE A 194 -4.59 -11.72 -9.84
C ILE A 194 -4.51 -12.48 -8.53
N GLY A 195 -5.65 -12.98 -8.08
CA GLY A 195 -5.79 -13.85 -6.93
C GLY A 195 -5.87 -15.31 -7.36
N ILE A 196 -5.07 -16.17 -6.71
CA ILE A 196 -5.04 -17.62 -6.93
C ILE A 196 -5.46 -18.31 -5.63
N GLY A 197 -6.57 -19.03 -5.68
CA GLY A 197 -7.08 -19.83 -4.57
C GLY A 197 -6.24 -21.10 -4.35
N MET A 198 -5.86 -21.31 -3.11
CA MET A 198 -5.07 -22.47 -2.67
C MET A 198 -5.93 -23.44 -1.87
#